data_1b344761665431b7032e996bb7ea1ba2
#
_entry.id   1b344761665431b7032e996bb7ea1ba2
#
_cell.length_a   1.000
_cell.length_b   1.000
_cell.length_c   1.000
_cell.angle_alpha   90.00
_cell.angle_beta   90.00
_cell.angle_gamma   90.00
#
_symmetry.space_group_name_H-M   'P 1'
#
loop_
_entity.id
_entity.type
_entity.pdbx_description
1 polymer ?
#
loop_
_entity_poly.entity_id
_entity_poly.type
_entity_poly.pdbx_seq_one_letter_code
_entity_poly.pdbx_strand_id
1 'polypeptide(L)'
;RRAGTENVPGIVGIGTAAKRAAANMEERTAKEREVRDYLIDRVLNEIPYCRLNGHRTDRLPNNANFSFQFVEGESLLIKLDMKGICGSSGSACTSGSLDPSHVLLAIGLPHEIAHGSLRLTLNEEIEKEDIDYVVDNLKEIVAHLREMSPLYEDFIKKQKKQGEK
;
A
#
# COMPACT_ATOMS: atom_id res chain seq x y z
N ARG A 1 34.97 4.60 8.73
CA ARG A 1 35.49 3.25 9.02
C ARG A 1 35.04 2.86 10.43
N ARG A 2 34.55 1.63 10.62
CA ARG A 2 34.12 1.11 11.94
C ARG A 2 35.30 0.44 12.62
N ALA A 3 35.57 0.80 13.89
CA ALA A 3 36.55 0.14 14.72
C ALA A 3 35.95 -1.12 15.38
N GLY A 4 36.76 -2.11 15.66
CA GLY A 4 36.40 -3.33 16.36
C GLY A 4 36.41 -4.58 15.47
N THR A 5 36.17 -5.75 16.10
CA THR A 5 36.09 -7.04 15.42
C THR A 5 34.90 -7.10 14.48
N GLU A 6 35.09 -7.66 13.29
CA GLU A 6 34.03 -7.83 12.30
C GLU A 6 32.94 -8.80 12.79
N ASN A 7 31.68 -8.48 12.45
CA ASN A 7 30.54 -9.34 12.76
C ASN A 7 30.47 -10.51 11.77
N VAL A 8 31.35 -11.48 11.93
CA VAL A 8 31.46 -12.66 11.03
C VAL A 8 30.12 -13.42 10.90
N PRO A 9 29.38 -13.70 12.00
CA PRO A 9 28.08 -14.36 11.86
C PRO A 9 27.09 -13.57 11.00
N GLY A 10 27.04 -12.26 11.14
CA GLY A 10 26.20 -11.38 10.32
C GLY A 10 26.62 -11.37 8.83
N ILE A 11 27.94 -11.38 8.57
CA ILE A 11 28.47 -11.45 7.19
C ILE A 11 28.09 -12.78 6.53
N VAL A 12 28.24 -13.90 7.23
CA VAL A 12 27.85 -15.23 6.74
C VAL A 12 26.34 -15.30 6.54
N GLY A 13 25.56 -14.74 7.46
CA GLY A 13 24.11 -14.68 7.38
C GLY A 13 23.62 -13.95 6.14
N ILE A 14 24.12 -12.74 5.86
CA ILE A 14 23.74 -11.96 4.67
C ILE A 14 24.18 -12.65 3.37
N GLY A 15 25.39 -13.25 3.35
CA GLY A 15 25.84 -14.01 2.19
C GLY A 15 24.97 -15.23 1.89
N THR A 16 24.53 -15.93 2.93
CA THR A 16 23.61 -17.08 2.80
C THR A 16 22.23 -16.63 2.32
N ALA A 17 21.68 -15.55 2.88
CA ALA A 17 20.40 -14.98 2.46
C ALA A 17 20.42 -14.53 1.00
N ALA A 18 21.48 -13.83 0.58
CA ALA A 18 21.66 -13.39 -0.81
C ALA A 18 21.74 -14.57 -1.78
N LYS A 19 22.49 -15.63 -1.42
CA LYS A 19 22.58 -16.85 -2.23
C LYS A 19 21.22 -17.53 -2.41
N ARG A 20 20.44 -17.65 -1.34
CA ARG A 20 19.08 -18.24 -1.38
C ARG A 20 18.14 -17.38 -2.21
N ALA A 21 18.16 -16.07 -2.02
CA ALA A 21 17.33 -15.14 -2.79
C ALA A 21 17.60 -15.23 -4.30
N ALA A 22 18.90 -15.27 -4.69
CA ALA A 22 19.28 -15.40 -6.09
C ALA A 22 18.87 -16.75 -6.71
N ALA A 23 18.99 -17.84 -5.95
CA ALA A 23 18.66 -19.18 -6.46
C ALA A 23 17.18 -19.37 -6.82
N ASN A 24 16.26 -18.69 -6.11
CA ASN A 24 14.82 -18.87 -6.25
C ASN A 24 14.12 -17.62 -6.79
N MET A 25 14.88 -16.64 -7.33
CA MET A 25 14.36 -15.34 -7.68
C MET A 25 13.22 -15.40 -8.73
N GLU A 26 13.38 -16.21 -9.77
CA GLU A 26 12.40 -16.29 -10.85
C GLU A 26 11.05 -16.85 -10.39
N GLU A 27 11.08 -17.96 -9.63
CA GLU A 27 9.88 -18.59 -9.09
C GLU A 27 9.16 -17.67 -8.10
N ARG A 28 9.89 -17.10 -7.15
CA ARG A 28 9.34 -16.17 -6.15
C ARG A 28 8.72 -14.95 -6.78
N THR A 29 9.44 -14.29 -7.70
CA THR A 29 8.92 -13.08 -8.35
C THR A 29 7.76 -13.36 -9.28
N ALA A 30 7.65 -14.54 -9.87
CA ALA A 30 6.49 -14.95 -10.64
C ALA A 30 5.24 -15.07 -9.75
N LYS A 31 5.34 -15.76 -8.60
CA LYS A 31 4.26 -15.90 -7.62
C LYS A 31 3.87 -14.56 -7.02
N GLU A 32 4.83 -13.77 -6.56
CA GLU A 32 4.59 -12.42 -6.01
C GLU A 32 3.84 -11.53 -7.02
N ARG A 33 4.21 -11.59 -8.29
CA ARG A 33 3.55 -10.83 -9.36
C ARG A 33 2.10 -11.25 -9.55
N GLU A 34 1.82 -12.55 -9.57
CA GLU A 34 0.46 -13.09 -9.70
C GLU A 34 -0.43 -12.59 -8.56
N VAL A 35 0.01 -12.75 -7.31
CA VAL A 35 -0.73 -12.36 -6.12
C VAL A 35 -0.89 -10.84 -6.03
N ARG A 36 0.15 -10.08 -6.38
CA ARG A 36 0.10 -8.61 -6.48
C ARG A 36 -0.93 -8.15 -7.51
N ASP A 37 -0.93 -8.75 -8.69
CA ASP A 37 -1.86 -8.35 -9.76
C ASP A 37 -3.30 -8.67 -9.35
N TYR A 38 -3.54 -9.79 -8.68
CA TYR A 38 -4.82 -10.12 -8.09
C TYR A 38 -5.26 -9.07 -7.05
N LEU A 39 -4.38 -8.69 -6.12
CA LEU A 39 -4.64 -7.61 -5.16
C LEU A 39 -5.03 -6.31 -5.86
N ILE A 40 -4.27 -5.91 -6.89
CA ILE A 40 -4.51 -4.66 -7.59
C ILE A 40 -5.87 -4.70 -8.31
N ASP A 41 -6.21 -5.80 -8.96
CA ASP A 41 -7.49 -5.95 -9.68
C ASP A 41 -8.67 -5.88 -8.70
N ARG A 42 -8.59 -6.59 -7.58
CA ARG A 42 -9.62 -6.54 -6.56
C ARG A 42 -9.82 -5.13 -6.01
N VAL A 43 -8.74 -4.47 -5.59
CA VAL A 43 -8.83 -3.11 -5.00
C VAL A 43 -9.43 -2.12 -5.98
N LEU A 44 -8.97 -2.12 -7.25
CA LEU A 44 -9.44 -1.16 -8.25
C LEU A 44 -10.90 -1.40 -8.68
N ASN A 45 -11.35 -2.64 -8.68
CA ASN A 45 -12.71 -2.99 -9.09
C ASN A 45 -13.73 -2.86 -7.94
N GLU A 46 -13.31 -3.06 -6.69
CA GLU A 46 -14.22 -3.18 -5.56
C GLU A 46 -14.25 -1.93 -4.66
N ILE A 47 -13.21 -1.10 -4.69
CA ILE A 47 -13.14 0.12 -3.87
C ILE A 47 -13.19 1.35 -4.77
N PRO A 48 -14.31 2.08 -4.80
CA PRO A 48 -14.43 3.28 -5.64
C PRO A 48 -13.52 4.40 -5.15
N TYR A 49 -13.24 5.37 -6.02
CA TYR A 49 -12.41 6.56 -5.69
C TYR A 49 -11.04 6.19 -5.13
N CYS A 50 -10.44 5.14 -5.67
CA CYS A 50 -9.05 4.79 -5.42
C CYS A 50 -8.26 4.76 -6.73
N ARG A 51 -6.95 4.83 -6.63
CA ARG A 51 -6.04 4.69 -7.77
C ARG A 51 -4.80 3.89 -7.37
N LEU A 52 -4.25 3.18 -8.35
CA LEU A 52 -2.92 2.61 -8.24
C LEU A 52 -1.87 3.67 -8.54
N ASN A 53 -0.87 3.80 -7.69
CA ASN A 53 0.26 4.70 -7.87
C ASN A 53 1.38 3.97 -8.62
N GLY A 54 1.97 4.65 -9.61
CA GLY A 54 2.97 4.10 -10.50
C GLY A 54 2.39 3.25 -11.65
N HIS A 55 3.26 2.70 -12.48
CA HIS A 55 2.88 1.91 -13.65
C HIS A 55 2.24 0.57 -13.25
N ARG A 56 1.25 0.09 -14.01
CA ARG A 56 0.49 -1.13 -13.70
C ARG A 56 1.36 -2.39 -13.69
N THR A 57 2.25 -2.53 -14.64
CA THR A 57 3.07 -3.73 -14.86
C THR A 57 4.56 -3.49 -14.65
N ASP A 58 5.08 -2.32 -15.04
CA ASP A 58 6.48 -1.95 -14.87
C ASP A 58 6.72 -1.43 -13.44
N ARG A 59 6.77 -2.39 -12.51
CA ARG A 59 6.95 -2.19 -11.07
C ARG A 59 7.60 -3.40 -10.42
N LEU A 60 8.09 -3.24 -9.19
CA LEU A 60 8.56 -4.36 -8.38
C LEU A 60 7.46 -5.44 -8.24
N PRO A 61 7.82 -6.72 -8.30
CA PRO A 61 6.86 -7.83 -8.31
C PRO A 61 5.96 -7.85 -7.07
N ASN A 62 6.49 -7.42 -5.93
CA ASN A 62 5.87 -7.54 -4.62
C ASN A 62 5.24 -6.24 -4.10
N ASN A 63 5.20 -5.15 -4.88
CA ASN A 63 4.78 -3.84 -4.38
C ASN A 63 3.46 -3.39 -5.03
N ALA A 64 2.48 -3.06 -4.20
CA ALA A 64 1.27 -2.34 -4.59
C ALA A 64 1.13 -1.09 -3.72
N ASN A 65 0.96 0.08 -4.37
CA ASN A 65 0.74 1.34 -3.70
C ASN A 65 -0.52 1.99 -4.24
N PHE A 66 -1.45 2.29 -3.34
CA PHE A 66 -2.75 2.87 -3.68
C PHE A 66 -2.90 4.24 -3.00
N SER A 67 -3.77 5.07 -3.56
CA SER A 67 -4.30 6.26 -2.87
C SER A 67 -5.82 6.18 -2.86
N PHE A 68 -6.41 6.37 -1.68
CA PHE A 68 -7.86 6.37 -1.44
C PHE A 68 -8.30 7.80 -1.17
N GLN A 69 -9.18 8.33 -2.02
CA GLN A 69 -9.72 9.69 -1.83
C GLN A 69 -10.60 9.75 -0.59
N PHE A 70 -10.57 10.87 0.10
CA PHE A 70 -11.37 11.17 1.30
C PHE A 70 -11.03 10.31 2.52
N VAL A 71 -9.87 9.69 2.54
CA VAL A 71 -9.36 8.85 3.62
C VAL A 71 -8.00 9.38 4.07
N GLU A 72 -7.77 9.36 5.35
CA GLU A 72 -6.50 9.73 5.97
C GLU A 72 -5.69 8.44 6.20
N GLY A 73 -4.42 8.43 5.73
CA GLY A 73 -3.57 7.24 5.69
C GLY A 73 -3.21 6.66 7.06
N GLU A 74 -3.00 7.49 8.07
CA GLU A 74 -2.68 7.04 9.43
C GLU A 74 -3.88 6.31 10.05
N SER A 75 -5.07 6.89 9.93
CA SER A 75 -6.32 6.26 10.39
C SER A 75 -6.57 4.92 9.70
N LEU A 76 -6.23 4.84 8.40
CA LEU A 76 -6.30 3.59 7.64
C LEU A 76 -5.34 2.54 8.19
N LEU A 77 -4.08 2.91 8.47
CA LEU A 77 -3.09 2.00 9.04
C LEU A 77 -3.49 1.47 10.41
N ILE A 78 -3.97 2.33 11.30
CA ILE A 78 -4.43 1.95 12.64
C ILE A 78 -5.55 0.90 12.56
N LYS A 79 -6.53 1.13 11.67
CA LYS A 79 -7.64 0.19 11.51
C LYS A 79 -7.22 -1.14 10.86
N LEU A 80 -6.25 -1.13 9.95
CA LEU A 80 -5.66 -2.34 9.38
C LEU A 80 -4.87 -3.11 10.43
N ASP A 81 -4.08 -2.43 11.27
CA ASP A 81 -3.33 -3.05 12.37
C ASP A 81 -4.25 -3.78 13.36
N MET A 82 -5.39 -3.19 13.70
CA MET A 82 -6.42 -3.85 14.53
C MET A 82 -6.99 -5.14 13.91
N LYS A 83 -6.81 -5.34 12.61
CA LYS A 83 -7.18 -6.56 11.86
C LYS A 83 -5.98 -7.48 11.59
N GLY A 84 -4.82 -7.17 12.17
CA GLY A 84 -3.58 -7.94 11.95
C GLY A 84 -2.97 -7.74 10.55
N ILE A 85 -3.35 -6.68 9.84
CA ILE A 85 -2.87 -6.39 8.49
C ILE A 85 -1.79 -5.30 8.57
N CYS A 86 -0.57 -5.65 8.20
CA CYS A 86 0.55 -4.72 8.13
C CYS A 86 0.55 -3.95 6.81
N GLY A 87 0.63 -2.64 6.90
CA GLY A 87 0.76 -1.73 5.75
C GLY A 87 1.70 -0.58 6.04
N SER A 88 1.93 0.27 5.06
CA SER A 88 2.71 1.51 5.21
C SER A 88 1.99 2.65 4.51
N SER A 89 1.99 3.80 5.13
CA SER A 89 1.62 5.08 4.48
C SER A 89 2.88 5.80 3.96
N GLY A 90 2.68 6.85 3.16
CA GLY A 90 3.74 7.48 2.35
C GLY A 90 5.01 7.94 3.06
N SER A 91 4.97 8.35 4.32
CA SER A 91 6.12 8.91 5.05
C SER A 91 6.32 8.29 6.42
N ALA A 92 6.49 6.97 6.49
CA ALA A 92 6.68 6.24 7.75
C ALA A 92 7.86 6.75 8.60
N CYS A 93 8.88 7.36 8.01
CA CYS A 93 10.08 7.83 8.70
C CYS A 93 10.01 9.31 9.14
N THR A 94 9.00 10.06 8.70
CA THR A 94 8.76 11.46 9.09
C THR A 94 7.51 11.58 9.93
N SER A 95 7.31 10.69 10.89
CA SER A 95 6.16 10.63 11.79
C SER A 95 5.91 11.92 12.64
N GLY A 96 6.59 13.00 12.36
CA GLY A 96 6.34 14.35 12.88
C GLY A 96 5.98 15.38 11.81
N SER A 97 5.96 15.00 10.53
CA SER A 97 5.58 15.89 9.42
C SER A 97 4.22 15.45 8.87
N LEU A 98 3.30 16.40 8.84
CA LEU A 98 2.00 16.26 8.15
C LEU A 98 2.14 16.24 6.62
N ASP A 99 3.36 16.26 6.10
CA ASP A 99 3.61 16.32 4.66
C ASP A 99 3.45 14.95 4.01
N PRO A 100 2.76 14.87 2.88
CA PRO A 100 2.65 13.64 2.10
C PRO A 100 3.99 13.24 1.49
N SER A 101 4.11 11.97 1.08
CA SER A 101 5.31 11.46 0.44
C SER A 101 5.75 12.33 -0.74
N HIS A 102 7.00 12.84 -0.70
CA HIS A 102 7.60 13.58 -1.81
C HIS A 102 7.64 12.76 -3.12
N VAL A 103 7.68 11.42 -3.02
CA VAL A 103 7.61 10.53 -4.20
C VAL A 103 6.24 10.62 -4.83
N LEU A 104 5.16 10.59 -4.05
CA LEU A 104 3.79 10.69 -4.56
C LEU A 104 3.53 12.07 -5.18
N LEU A 105 4.07 13.14 -4.57
CA LEU A 105 4.01 14.48 -5.15
C LEU A 105 4.77 14.56 -6.47
N ALA A 106 5.96 13.97 -6.55
CA ALA A 106 6.79 13.95 -7.76
C ALA A 106 6.15 13.21 -8.93
N ILE A 107 5.31 12.20 -8.67
CA ILE A 107 4.51 11.52 -9.71
C ILE A 107 3.17 12.23 -10.01
N GLY A 108 3.00 13.45 -9.50
CA GLY A 108 1.89 14.33 -9.84
C GLY A 108 0.61 14.15 -9.00
N LEU A 109 0.69 13.52 -7.83
CA LEU A 109 -0.48 13.47 -6.94
C LEU A 109 -0.63 14.81 -6.21
N PRO A 110 -1.85 15.39 -6.15
CA PRO A 110 -2.13 16.49 -5.25
C PRO A 110 -2.03 16.03 -3.78
N HIS A 111 -1.72 16.97 -2.89
CA HIS A 111 -1.54 16.72 -1.45
C HIS A 111 -2.68 15.90 -0.84
N GLU A 112 -3.92 16.31 -1.11
CA GLU A 112 -5.14 15.68 -0.57
C GLU A 112 -5.25 14.19 -0.92
N ILE A 113 -4.83 13.80 -2.13
CA ILE A 113 -4.87 12.40 -2.58
C ILE A 113 -3.67 11.63 -2.06
N ALA A 114 -2.51 12.28 -1.96
CA ALA A 114 -1.28 11.66 -1.47
C ALA A 114 -1.37 11.28 0.02
N HIS A 115 -2.13 12.02 0.84
CA HIS A 115 -2.39 11.70 2.24
C HIS A 115 -3.13 10.37 2.45
N GLY A 116 -4.03 9.98 1.54
CA GLY A 116 -4.77 8.72 1.58
C GLY A 116 -3.99 7.53 1.00
N SER A 117 -2.65 7.55 1.05
CA SER A 117 -1.85 6.49 0.45
C SER A 117 -1.65 5.29 1.38
N LEU A 118 -1.67 4.10 0.76
CA LEU A 118 -1.36 2.82 1.38
C LEU A 118 -0.41 2.03 0.50
N ARG A 119 0.72 1.59 1.06
CA ARG A 119 1.62 0.64 0.43
C ARG A 119 1.48 -0.73 1.09
N LEU A 120 1.20 -1.73 0.28
CA LEU A 120 1.22 -3.13 0.64
C LEU A 120 2.40 -3.80 -0.05
N THR A 121 3.18 -4.55 0.71
CA THR A 121 4.35 -5.28 0.20
C THR A 121 4.16 -6.76 0.52
N LEU A 122 4.25 -7.58 -0.51
CA LEU A 122 3.97 -9.01 -0.44
C LEU A 122 5.28 -9.81 -0.42
N ASN A 123 5.20 -11.07 -0.03
CA ASN A 123 6.26 -12.05 -0.16
C ASN A 123 5.72 -13.34 -0.79
N GLU A 124 6.58 -14.33 -1.01
CA GLU A 124 6.23 -15.60 -1.64
C GLU A 124 5.30 -16.49 -0.80
N GLU A 125 5.09 -16.18 0.46
CA GLU A 125 4.22 -16.95 1.37
C GLU A 125 2.76 -16.49 1.32
N ILE A 126 2.49 -15.30 0.75
CA ILE A 126 1.13 -14.76 0.63
C ILE A 126 0.35 -15.51 -0.44
N GLU A 127 -0.83 -15.97 -0.07
CA GLU A 127 -1.78 -16.66 -0.95
C GLU A 127 -2.98 -15.75 -1.31
N LYS A 128 -3.82 -16.20 -2.24
CA LYS A 128 -5.00 -15.42 -2.67
C LYS A 128 -6.02 -15.23 -1.54
N GLU A 129 -6.13 -16.19 -0.66
CA GLU A 129 -7.01 -16.13 0.52
C GLU A 129 -6.59 -15.02 1.49
N ASP A 130 -5.29 -14.77 1.63
CA ASP A 130 -4.78 -13.64 2.42
C ASP A 130 -5.16 -12.30 1.76
N ILE A 131 -5.08 -12.24 0.42
CA ILE A 131 -5.50 -11.07 -0.34
C ILE A 131 -7.00 -10.84 -0.20
N ASP A 132 -7.82 -11.89 -0.24
CA ASP A 132 -9.26 -11.81 -0.02
C ASP A 132 -9.55 -11.21 1.35
N TYR A 133 -8.90 -11.70 2.39
CA TYR A 133 -9.02 -11.15 3.74
C TYR A 133 -8.63 -9.67 3.81
N VAL A 134 -7.48 -9.30 3.20
CA VAL A 134 -7.01 -7.91 3.17
C VAL A 134 -8.01 -7.01 2.46
N VAL A 135 -8.48 -7.39 1.27
CA VAL A 135 -9.37 -6.53 0.47
C VAL A 135 -10.73 -6.38 1.12
N ASP A 136 -11.31 -7.44 1.67
CA ASP A 136 -12.61 -7.38 2.34
C ASP A 136 -12.57 -6.45 3.55
N ASN A 137 -11.55 -6.56 4.40
CA ASN A 137 -11.36 -5.61 5.51
C ASN A 137 -11.08 -4.19 5.03
N LEU A 138 -10.28 -4.03 3.98
CA LEU A 138 -9.95 -2.72 3.43
C LEU A 138 -11.19 -1.98 2.90
N LYS A 139 -12.12 -2.71 2.25
CA LYS A 139 -13.42 -2.17 1.79
C LYS A 139 -14.23 -1.60 2.94
N GLU A 140 -14.38 -2.37 4.01
CA GLU A 140 -15.14 -1.96 5.20
C GLU A 140 -14.49 -0.74 5.87
N ILE A 141 -13.17 -0.78 6.04
CA ILE A 141 -12.41 0.30 6.67
C ILE A 141 -12.52 1.60 5.86
N VAL A 142 -12.31 1.54 4.54
CA VAL A 142 -12.39 2.71 3.66
C VAL A 142 -13.79 3.29 3.65
N ALA A 143 -14.84 2.45 3.58
CA ALA A 143 -16.22 2.90 3.65
C ALA A 143 -16.51 3.64 4.96
N HIS A 144 -16.13 3.04 6.09
CA HIS A 144 -16.32 3.64 7.40
C HIS A 144 -15.56 4.97 7.59
N LEU A 145 -14.31 5.05 7.14
CA LEU A 145 -13.52 6.30 7.21
C LEU A 145 -14.13 7.41 6.36
N ARG A 146 -14.68 7.07 5.19
CA ARG A 146 -15.40 8.03 4.33
C ARG A 146 -16.69 8.54 4.95
N GLU A 147 -17.45 7.70 5.64
CA GLU A 147 -18.66 8.13 6.36
C GLU A 147 -18.37 9.20 7.41
N MET A 148 -17.17 9.19 7.98
CA MET A 148 -16.71 10.19 8.95
C MET A 148 -16.04 11.40 8.31
N SER A 149 -15.85 11.43 6.98
CA SER A 149 -15.14 12.48 6.26
C SER A 149 -16.07 13.58 5.78
N PRO A 150 -15.98 14.81 6.29
CA PRO A 150 -16.78 15.94 5.79
C PRO A 150 -16.56 16.21 4.29
N LEU A 151 -15.34 15.98 3.79
CA LEU A 151 -15.01 16.14 2.38
C LEU A 151 -15.77 15.14 1.49
N TYR A 152 -15.98 13.94 1.97
CA TYR A 152 -16.75 12.93 1.25
C TYR A 152 -18.24 13.28 1.23
N GLU A 153 -18.79 13.75 2.35
CA GLU A 153 -20.16 14.20 2.44
C GLU A 153 -20.44 15.33 1.42
N ASP A 154 -19.56 16.33 1.37
CA ASP A 154 -19.68 17.44 0.43
C ASP A 154 -19.56 17.01 -1.03
N PHE A 155 -18.68 16.05 -1.30
CA PHE A 155 -18.52 15.47 -2.63
C PHE A 155 -19.79 14.75 -3.09
N ILE A 156 -20.40 13.93 -2.25
CA ILE A 156 -21.66 13.23 -2.56
C ILE A 156 -22.82 14.21 -2.77
N LYS A 157 -22.92 15.25 -1.95
CA LYS A 157 -23.93 16.31 -2.13
C LYS A 157 -23.80 17.02 -3.48
N LYS A 158 -22.57 17.29 -3.93
CA LYS A 158 -22.30 17.89 -5.24
C LYS A 158 -22.68 16.98 -6.39
N GLN A 159 -22.35 15.68 -6.29
CA GLN A 159 -22.72 14.70 -7.33
C GLN A 159 -24.24 14.56 -7.49
N LYS A 160 -24.99 14.49 -6.41
CA LYS A 160 -26.46 14.43 -6.46
C LYS A 160 -27.08 15.63 -7.17
N LYS A 161 -26.57 16.85 -6.90
CA LYS A 161 -27.04 18.08 -7.57
C LYS A 161 -26.69 18.14 -9.07
N GLN A 162 -25.68 17.40 -9.54
CA GLN A 162 -25.30 17.34 -10.95
C GLN A 162 -26.07 16.26 -11.72
N GLY A 163 -26.53 15.20 -11.07
CA GLY A 163 -27.34 14.14 -11.67
C GLY A 163 -28.83 14.49 -11.78
N GLU A 164 -29.31 15.59 -11.14
CA GLU A 164 -30.67 16.09 -11.20
C GLU A 164 -30.87 17.20 -12.27
N LYS A 165 -29.83 17.48 -13.08
CA LYS A 165 -29.88 18.38 -14.24
C LYS A 165 -29.77 17.61 -15.52
#